data_faa83c088264130c07b4c362dc4f9ee5
#
_entry.id   faa83c088264130c07b4c362dc4f9ee5
#
_cell.length_a   1.000
_cell.length_b   1.000
_cell.length_c   1.000
_cell.angle_alpha   90.00
_cell.angle_beta   90.00
_cell.angle_gamma   90.00
#
_symmetry.space_group_name_H-M   'P 1'
#
loop_
_entity.id
_entity.type
_entity.pdbx_description
1 polymer ?
#
loop_
_entity_poly.entity_id
_entity_poly.type
_entity_poly.pdbx_seq_one_letter_code
_entity_poly.pdbx_strand_id
1 'polypeptide(L)' 'MDLKMDRIAVGARFKLSEIGRIRCPDLADKVGVVVAIGHRTTGITVLFDGAQRPTVLHRDYIKTNL' A
#
# COMPACT_ATOMS: atom_id res chain seq x y z
N MET A 1 9.59 -0.84 -21.34
CA MET A 1 9.16 -0.78 -20.92
C MET A 1 8.70 -1.08 -19.93
N ASP A 2 8.55 -0.90 -19.42
CA ASP A 2 8.12 -1.19 -18.58
C ASP A 2 7.41 -1.13 -17.97
N LEU A 3 7.21 -1.09 -17.91
CA LEU A 3 6.38 -1.10 -17.45
C LEU A 3 6.00 -1.33 -16.28
N LYS A 4 6.38 -1.43 -15.62
CA LYS A 4 6.15 -1.69 -14.49
C LYS A 4 5.41 -0.85 -13.79
N MET A 5 4.64 -0.61 -13.89
CA MET A 5 3.67 0.22 -13.49
C MET A 5 3.25 0.04 -12.11
N ASP A 6 3.45 -1.03 -11.49
CA ASP A 6 3.08 -1.29 -10.12
C ASP A 6 4.16 -0.92 -9.16
N ARG A 7 5.05 -0.07 -9.59
CA ARG A 7 6.15 0.32 -8.76
C ARG A 7 5.66 1.12 -7.56
N ILE A 8 5.98 0.66 -6.37
CA ILE A 8 5.60 1.32 -5.13
C ILE A 8 6.71 2.28 -4.74
N ALA A 9 6.35 3.52 -4.46
CA ALA A 9 7.32 4.55 -4.09
C ALA A 9 6.80 5.36 -2.92
N VAL A 10 7.71 5.85 -2.10
CA VAL A 10 7.36 6.74 -0.99
C VAL A 10 6.68 7.97 -1.54
N GLY A 11 5.58 8.36 -0.93
CA GLY A 11 4.79 9.49 -1.38
C GLY A 11 3.67 9.13 -2.33
N ALA A 12 3.65 7.89 -2.83
CA ALA A 12 2.61 7.47 -3.75
C ALA A 12 1.30 7.23 -3.00
N ARG A 13 0.20 7.62 -3.62
CA ARG A 13 -1.12 7.27 -3.11
C ARG A 13 -1.35 5.79 -3.40
N PHE A 14 -2.11 5.15 -2.54
CA PHE A 14 -2.39 3.73 -2.71
C PHE A 14 -3.80 3.40 -2.28
N LYS A 15 -4.25 2.24 -2.74
CA LYS A 15 -5.44 1.58 -2.21
C LYS A 15 -5.10 0.11 -2.07
N LEU A 16 -5.97 -0.66 -1.44
CA LEU A 16 -5.71 -2.09 -1.31
C LEU A 16 -5.88 -2.77 -2.66
N SER A 17 -5.00 -3.73 -2.92
CA SER A 17 -5.15 -4.60 -4.07
C SER A 17 -6.32 -5.54 -3.82
N GLU A 18 -6.68 -6.32 -4.82
CA GLU A 18 -7.74 -7.29 -4.67
C GLU A 18 -7.44 -8.26 -3.53
N ILE A 19 -6.19 -8.76 -3.48
CA ILE A 19 -5.78 -9.66 -2.40
C ILE A 19 -5.87 -8.96 -1.06
N GLY A 20 -5.42 -7.71 -0.99
CA GLY A 20 -5.46 -6.95 0.25
C GLY A 20 -6.87 -6.76 0.75
N ARG A 21 -7.81 -6.52 -0.14
CA ARG A 21 -9.20 -6.34 0.23
C ARG A 21 -9.80 -7.62 0.80
N ILE A 22 -9.41 -8.74 0.25
CA ILE A 22 -9.90 -10.04 0.72
C ILE A 22 -9.32 -10.36 2.09
N ARG A 23 -8.01 -10.13 2.25
CA ARG A 23 -7.32 -10.48 3.49
C ARG A 23 -7.58 -9.49 4.62
N CYS A 24 -7.86 -8.25 4.29
CA CYS A 24 -8.09 -7.18 5.26
C CYS A 24 -9.39 -6.47 4.95
N PRO A 25 -10.52 -7.14 5.15
CA PRO A 25 -11.81 -6.52 4.76
C PRO A 25 -12.12 -5.24 5.50
N ASP A 26 -11.58 -5.08 6.72
CA ASP A 26 -11.80 -3.85 7.46
C ASP A 26 -11.15 -2.65 6.81
N LEU A 27 -10.18 -2.89 5.95
CA LEU A 27 -9.43 -1.82 5.29
C LEU A 27 -9.79 -1.69 3.81
N ALA A 28 -10.74 -2.48 3.33
CA ALA A 28 -10.98 -2.64 1.90
C ALA A 28 -11.27 -1.32 1.18
N ASP A 29 -11.95 -0.40 1.85
CA ASP A 29 -12.33 0.88 1.23
C ASP A 29 -11.41 2.02 1.59
N LYS A 30 -10.33 1.74 2.30
CA LYS A 30 -9.44 2.79 2.77
C LYS A 30 -8.34 3.05 1.76
N VAL A 31 -7.89 4.31 1.74
CA VAL A 31 -6.79 4.73 0.88
C VAL A 31 -5.82 5.52 1.74
N GLY A 32 -4.64 5.76 1.22
CA GLY A 32 -3.64 6.51 1.95
C GLY A 32 -2.40 6.76 1.13
N VAL A 33 -1.28 6.92 1.81
CA VAL A 33 -0.02 7.24 1.18
C VAL A 33 1.07 6.31 1.69
N VAL A 34 2.00 5.94 0.83
CA VAL A 34 3.16 5.14 1.19
C VAL A 34 4.17 6.05 1.87
N VAL A 35 4.60 5.69 3.08
CA VAL A 35 5.52 6.53 3.84
C VAL A 35 6.90 5.90 3.99
N ALA A 36 7.03 4.58 3.84
CA ALA A 36 8.35 3.94 3.90
C ALA A 36 8.28 2.58 3.23
N ILE A 37 9.40 2.16 2.69
CA ILE A 37 9.50 0.89 1.99
C ILE A 37 10.69 0.14 2.56
N GLY A 38 10.46 -1.09 3.00
CA GLY A 38 11.54 -1.94 3.45
C GLY A 38 12.36 -2.46 2.28
N HIS A 39 13.66 -2.46 2.43
CA HIS A 39 14.53 -2.90 1.34
C HIS A 39 14.75 -4.41 1.35
N ARG A 40 14.56 -5.03 2.49
CA ARG A 40 14.84 -6.47 2.63
C ARG A 40 13.63 -7.27 3.01
N THR A 41 12.47 -6.63 3.02
CA THR A 41 11.24 -7.29 3.39
C THR A 41 10.19 -6.93 2.37
N THR A 42 9.05 -7.60 2.46
CA THR A 42 7.90 -7.28 1.64
C THR A 42 6.98 -6.28 2.34
N GLY A 43 7.39 -5.76 3.50
CA GLY A 43 6.57 -4.84 4.26
C GLY A 43 6.64 -3.42 3.72
N ILE A 44 5.49 -2.83 3.55
CA ILE A 44 5.37 -1.44 3.11
C ILE A 44 4.66 -0.69 4.21
N THR A 45 5.28 0.39 4.68
CA THR A 45 4.67 1.23 5.70
C THR A 45 3.80 2.26 5.03
N VAL A 46 2.55 2.31 5.42
CA VAL A 46 1.58 3.22 4.81
C VAL A 46 0.86 4.00 5.89
N LEU A 47 0.32 5.14 5.51
CA LEU A 47 -0.51 5.92 6.41
C LEU A 47 -1.85 6.12 5.72
N PHE A 48 -2.89 5.53 6.31
CA PHE A 48 -4.23 5.69 5.78
C PHE A 48 -4.73 7.10 6.06
N ASP A 49 -5.57 7.61 5.16
CA ASP A 49 -6.15 8.93 5.33
C ASP A 49 -6.93 8.96 6.63
N GLY A 50 -6.66 9.97 7.45
CA GLY A 50 -7.33 10.13 8.73
C GLY A 50 -6.71 9.36 9.87
N ALA A 51 -5.76 8.48 9.60
CA ALA A 51 -5.10 7.71 10.65
C ALA A 51 -3.97 8.52 11.28
N GLN A 52 -3.72 8.28 12.55
CA GLN A 52 -2.65 8.96 13.24
C GLN A 52 -1.37 8.14 13.28
N ARG A 53 -1.47 6.84 13.00
CA ARG A 53 -0.33 5.94 13.06
C ARG A 53 -0.20 5.16 11.77
N PRO A 54 1.02 4.91 11.35
CA PRO A 54 1.23 4.11 10.15
C PRO A 54 0.93 2.64 10.39
N THR A 55 0.70 1.93 9.31
CA THR A 55 0.42 0.50 9.30
C THR A 55 1.41 -0.14 8.33
N VAL A 56 1.86 -1.35 8.64
CA VAL A 56 2.72 -2.10 7.73
C VAL A 56 1.87 -3.16 7.04
N LEU A 57 1.93 -3.17 5.72
CA LEU A 57 1.18 -4.13 4.92
C LEU A 57 2.14 -4.84 3.98
N HIS A 58 1.79 -6.07 3.61
CA HIS A 58 2.54 -6.80 2.60
C HIS A 58 2.40 -6.06 1.28
N ARG A 59 3.46 -6.01 0.50
CA ARG A 59 3.45 -5.27 -0.76
C ARG A 59 2.36 -5.75 -1.71
N ASP A 60 2.01 -7.04 -1.67
CA ASP A 60 0.98 -7.58 -2.53
C ASP A 60 -0.41 -7.08 -2.18
N TYR A 61 -0.55 -6.46 -1.01
CA TYR A 61 -1.84 -5.94 -0.57
C TYR A 61 -2.09 -4.51 -1.04
N ILE A 62 -1.12 -3.91 -1.71
CA ILE A 62 -1.13 -2.49 -2.04
C ILE A 62 -1.13 -2.32 -3.55
N LYS A 63 -1.93 -1.38 -4.01
CA LYS A 63 -1.97 -1.00 -5.41
C LYS A 63 -1.80 0.50 -5.49
N THR A 64 -0.79 0.94 -6.21
CA THR A 64 -0.50 2.37 -6.35
C THR A 64 -0.88 2.92 -7.70
N ASN A 65 -1.23 2.06 -8.62
CA ASN A 65 -1.63 2.49 -9.94
C ASN A 65 -3.12 2.82 -9.91
N LEU A 66 -3.43 3.98 -9.39
CA LEU A 66 -4.81 4.43 -9.29
C LEU A 66 -5.26 5.12 -10.57
#